data_94825765ba12746d8ba1b60b10ef59a5
#
_entry.id   94825765ba12746d8ba1b60b10ef59a5
#
_cell.length_a   1.000
_cell.length_b   1.000
_cell.length_c   1.000
_cell.angle_alpha   90.00
_cell.angle_beta   90.00
_cell.angle_gamma   90.00
#
_symmetry.space_group_name_H-M   'P 1'
#
loop_
_entity.id
_entity.type
_entity.pdbx_description
1 polymer ?
#
loop_
_entity_poly.entity_id
_entity_poly.type
_entity_poly.pdbx_seq_one_letter_code
_entity_poly.pdbx_strand_id
1 'polypeptide(L)'
;MTLSVDEKKLGKRLRREAGRAIQDFQMIGEGDRVMVCVSGGKDSFILLDVLEQLRHRAPISFSLRAVHLDQNQPGFPVETLREYLVSRGIPFDIIDEDTYSIVKRVIPEGKTMCGLCSRLRRGILYRYACDHGMNRIALGHHRDDMIETLFLNMFYGG
;
A
#
# COMPACT_ATOMS: atom_id res chain seq x y z
N MET A 1 -8.66 -11.12 -19.79
CA MET A 1 -7.32 -11.72 -20.02
C MET A 1 -7.19 -12.93 -19.12
N THR A 2 -6.95 -14.12 -19.69
CA THR A 2 -6.89 -15.38 -18.90
C THR A 2 -5.46 -15.57 -18.39
N LEU A 3 -5.31 -15.70 -17.07
CA LEU A 3 -4.00 -15.94 -16.45
C LEU A 3 -3.39 -17.28 -16.91
N SER A 4 -2.09 -17.29 -17.14
CA SER A 4 -1.33 -18.48 -17.45
C SER A 4 -1.31 -19.48 -16.27
N VAL A 5 -0.92 -20.73 -16.51
CA VAL A 5 -0.83 -21.74 -15.45
C VAL A 5 0.18 -21.33 -14.37
N ASP A 6 1.29 -20.71 -14.78
CA ASP A 6 2.34 -20.30 -13.84
C ASP A 6 1.93 -19.08 -13.00
N GLU A 7 1.21 -18.13 -13.59
CA GLU A 7 0.63 -17.00 -12.85
C GLU A 7 -0.39 -17.46 -11.80
N LYS A 8 -1.21 -18.46 -12.13
CA LYS A 8 -2.16 -19.06 -11.17
C LYS A 8 -1.43 -19.76 -10.02
N LYS A 9 -0.34 -20.50 -10.31
CA LYS A 9 0.49 -21.17 -9.29
C LYS A 9 1.15 -20.13 -8.39
N LEU A 10 1.74 -19.08 -8.97
CA LEU A 10 2.38 -17.99 -8.21
C LEU A 10 1.37 -17.29 -7.31
N GLY A 11 0.20 -16.91 -7.83
CA GLY A 11 -0.86 -16.29 -7.03
C GLY A 11 -1.33 -17.17 -5.87
N LYS A 12 -1.46 -18.50 -6.09
CA LYS A 12 -1.79 -19.45 -5.02
C LYS A 12 -0.70 -19.50 -3.94
N ARG A 13 0.57 -19.48 -4.34
CA ARG A 13 1.72 -19.48 -3.42
C ARG A 13 1.73 -18.19 -2.59
N LEU A 14 1.61 -17.02 -3.23
CA LEU A 14 1.60 -15.72 -2.54
C LEU A 14 0.50 -15.65 -1.49
N ARG A 15 -0.72 -16.05 -1.83
CA ARG A 15 -1.83 -16.07 -0.88
C ARG A 15 -1.57 -17.00 0.30
N ARG A 16 -1.02 -18.20 0.06
CA ARG A 16 -0.71 -19.14 1.12
C ARG A 16 0.35 -18.60 2.08
N GLU A 17 1.43 -18.02 1.55
CA GLU A 17 2.51 -17.47 2.37
C GLU A 17 2.06 -16.22 3.13
N ALA A 18 1.30 -15.33 2.47
CA ALA A 18 0.71 -14.16 3.13
C ALA A 18 -0.28 -14.56 4.24
N GLY A 19 -1.17 -15.53 3.97
CA GLY A 19 -2.12 -16.03 4.97
C GLY A 19 -1.41 -16.65 6.17
N ARG A 20 -0.35 -17.42 5.94
CA ARG A 20 0.48 -17.98 7.02
C ARG A 20 1.14 -16.86 7.84
N ALA A 21 1.77 -15.88 7.21
CA ALA A 21 2.39 -14.77 7.91
C ALA A 21 1.37 -13.96 8.74
N ILE A 22 0.19 -13.69 8.17
CA ILE A 22 -0.89 -13.01 8.90
C ILE A 22 -1.29 -13.79 10.15
N GLN A 23 -1.39 -15.10 10.07
CA GLN A 23 -1.72 -15.98 11.18
C GLN A 23 -0.59 -16.06 12.22
N ASP A 24 0.64 -16.34 11.77
CA ASP A 24 1.80 -16.55 12.65
C ASP A 24 2.13 -15.30 13.47
N PHE A 25 1.94 -14.11 12.86
CA PHE A 25 2.23 -12.81 13.49
C PHE A 25 0.97 -12.06 13.96
N GLN A 26 -0.20 -12.67 13.89
CA GLN A 26 -1.49 -12.08 14.30
C GLN A 26 -1.71 -10.67 13.71
N MET A 27 -1.38 -10.53 12.42
CA MET A 27 -1.40 -9.22 11.75
C MET A 27 -2.81 -8.70 11.51
N ILE A 28 -3.77 -9.58 11.25
CA ILE A 28 -5.19 -9.27 11.02
C ILE A 28 -6.02 -10.23 11.87
N GLY A 29 -6.97 -9.70 12.63
CA GLY A 29 -7.89 -10.43 13.49
C GLY A 29 -9.36 -10.27 13.09
N GLU A 30 -10.24 -10.89 13.86
CA GLU A 30 -11.68 -10.78 13.70
C GLU A 30 -12.15 -9.33 13.86
N GLY A 31 -12.94 -8.84 12.92
CA GLY A 31 -13.51 -7.49 12.94
C GLY A 31 -12.53 -6.39 12.54
N ASP A 32 -11.29 -6.71 12.16
CA ASP A 32 -10.31 -5.69 11.76
C ASP A 32 -10.76 -4.92 10.51
N ARG A 33 -10.40 -3.64 10.50
CA ARG A 33 -10.63 -2.71 9.38
C ARG A 33 -9.28 -2.34 8.77
N VAL A 34 -8.96 -2.99 7.65
CA VAL A 34 -7.64 -2.91 7.02
C VAL A 34 -7.64 -1.87 5.91
N MET A 35 -6.80 -0.85 6.05
CA MET A 35 -6.49 0.10 5.00
C MET A 35 -5.32 -0.42 4.16
N VAL A 36 -5.54 -0.62 2.87
CA VAL A 36 -4.48 -1.01 1.92
C VAL A 36 -4.01 0.23 1.16
N CYS A 37 -2.77 0.63 1.38
CA CYS A 37 -2.20 1.78 0.69
C CYS A 37 -1.78 1.40 -0.74
N VAL A 38 -2.46 1.96 -1.73
CA VAL A 38 -2.21 1.71 -3.15
C VAL A 38 -1.38 2.86 -3.72
N SER A 39 -0.10 2.61 -3.98
CA SER A 39 0.83 3.63 -4.49
C SER A 39 0.82 3.76 -6.03
N GLY A 40 0.10 2.87 -6.72
CA GLY A 40 0.17 2.76 -8.19
C GLY A 40 1.27 1.81 -8.69
N GLY A 41 2.17 1.37 -7.82
CA GLY A 41 3.20 0.36 -8.15
C GLY A 41 2.64 -1.07 -8.08
N LYS A 42 3.25 -1.98 -8.86
CA LYS A 42 2.83 -3.38 -8.97
C LYS A 42 2.64 -4.09 -7.62
N ASP A 43 3.53 -3.82 -6.66
CA ASP A 43 3.52 -4.51 -5.36
C ASP A 43 2.31 -4.14 -4.51
N SER A 44 1.87 -2.88 -4.58
CA SER A 44 0.65 -2.43 -3.90
C SER A 44 -0.62 -3.04 -4.50
N PHE A 45 -0.68 -3.24 -5.81
CA PHE A 45 -1.79 -3.94 -6.45
C PHE A 45 -1.80 -5.43 -6.13
N ILE A 46 -0.63 -6.07 -6.11
CA ILE A 46 -0.51 -7.49 -5.72
C ILE A 46 -0.95 -7.67 -4.26
N LEU A 47 -0.54 -6.78 -3.36
CA LEU A 47 -0.96 -6.81 -1.96
C LEU A 47 -2.48 -6.69 -1.84
N LEU A 48 -3.08 -5.73 -2.55
CA LEU A 48 -4.53 -5.54 -2.56
C LEU A 48 -5.26 -6.80 -3.06
N ASP A 49 -4.82 -7.39 -4.18
CA ASP A 49 -5.42 -8.60 -4.73
C ASP A 49 -5.29 -9.80 -3.78
N VAL A 50 -4.13 -9.98 -3.15
CA VAL A 50 -3.89 -11.04 -2.18
C VAL A 50 -4.80 -10.89 -0.96
N LEU A 51 -4.89 -9.69 -0.38
CA LEU A 51 -5.73 -9.43 0.80
C LEU A 51 -7.22 -9.55 0.48
N GLU A 52 -7.66 -9.08 -0.70
CA GLU A 52 -9.06 -9.24 -1.13
C GLU A 52 -9.43 -10.72 -1.28
N GLN A 53 -8.56 -11.54 -1.86
CA GLN A 53 -8.80 -12.96 -1.97
C GLN A 53 -8.73 -13.69 -0.62
N LEU A 54 -7.88 -13.25 0.30
CA LEU A 54 -7.83 -13.78 1.67
C LEU A 54 -9.10 -13.42 2.45
N ARG A 55 -9.60 -12.20 2.32
CA ARG A 55 -10.85 -11.75 2.96
C ARG A 55 -12.03 -12.69 2.68
N HIS A 56 -12.12 -13.23 1.46
CA HIS A 56 -13.18 -14.17 1.09
C HIS A 56 -12.95 -15.61 1.55
N ARG A 57 -11.76 -15.97 2.04
CA ARG A 57 -11.37 -17.36 2.33
C ARG A 57 -10.88 -17.58 3.75
N ALA A 58 -10.55 -16.53 4.45
CA ALA A 58 -10.07 -16.60 5.82
C ALA A 58 -11.20 -17.12 6.76
N PRO A 59 -10.84 -17.81 7.85
CA PRO A 59 -11.81 -18.21 8.86
C PRO A 59 -12.25 -17.06 9.77
N ILE A 60 -11.75 -15.84 9.51
CA ILE A 60 -12.06 -14.62 10.25
C ILE A 60 -12.69 -13.59 9.28
N SER A 61 -13.56 -12.74 9.82
CA SER A 61 -14.15 -11.61 9.10
C SER A 61 -13.31 -10.35 9.32
N PHE A 62 -12.92 -9.68 8.24
CA PHE A 62 -12.30 -8.36 8.27
C PHE A 62 -12.73 -7.56 7.05
N SER A 63 -12.67 -6.24 7.15
CA SER A 63 -12.98 -5.35 6.04
C SER A 63 -11.72 -4.79 5.40
N LEU A 64 -11.79 -4.51 4.09
CA LEU A 64 -10.72 -3.87 3.33
C LEU A 64 -11.21 -2.54 2.73
N ARG A 65 -10.32 -1.56 2.73
CA ARG A 65 -10.48 -0.32 1.98
C ARG A 65 -9.16 0.03 1.31
N ALA A 66 -9.17 0.22 0.01
CA ALA A 66 -8.01 0.72 -0.72
C ALA A 66 -7.92 2.24 -0.54
N VAL A 67 -6.74 2.76 -0.27
CA VAL A 67 -6.50 4.20 -0.15
C VAL A 67 -5.32 4.59 -0.99
N HIS A 68 -5.53 5.53 -1.90
CA HIS A 68 -4.49 6.16 -2.71
C HIS A 68 -4.28 7.60 -2.23
N LEU A 69 -3.03 7.99 -2.04
CA LEU A 69 -2.66 9.39 -1.83
C LEU A 69 -2.15 9.96 -3.15
N ASP A 70 -2.98 10.78 -3.79
CA ASP A 70 -2.56 11.60 -4.90
C ASP A 70 -1.78 12.79 -4.36
N GLN A 71 -0.53 12.89 -4.77
CA GLN A 71 0.39 13.94 -4.38
C GLN A 71 0.48 15.05 -5.43
N ASN A 72 -0.41 15.02 -6.43
CA ASN A 72 -0.39 15.90 -7.59
C ASN A 72 0.93 15.83 -8.38
N GLN A 73 1.52 14.62 -8.45
CA GLN A 73 2.69 14.40 -9.31
C GLN A 73 2.28 14.42 -10.78
N PRO A 74 2.97 15.21 -11.62
CA PRO A 74 2.69 15.23 -13.05
C PRO A 74 2.79 13.84 -13.69
N GLY A 75 1.75 13.45 -14.44
CA GLY A 75 1.74 12.22 -15.22
C GLY A 75 1.28 10.96 -14.48
N PHE A 76 0.84 11.05 -13.24
CA PHE A 76 0.24 9.89 -12.57
C PHE A 76 -1.20 9.66 -13.08
N PRO A 77 -1.55 8.44 -13.56
CA PRO A 77 -2.85 8.15 -14.16
C PRO A 77 -3.91 7.82 -13.09
N VAL A 78 -4.35 8.80 -12.32
CA VAL A 78 -5.33 8.62 -11.22
C VAL A 78 -6.64 8.01 -11.71
N GLU A 79 -7.13 8.43 -12.88
CA GLU A 79 -8.38 7.90 -13.43
C GLU A 79 -8.28 6.41 -13.79
N THR A 80 -7.14 5.95 -14.31
CA THR A 80 -6.91 4.53 -14.58
C THR A 80 -6.95 3.71 -13.29
N LEU A 81 -6.39 4.24 -12.20
CA LEU A 81 -6.46 3.64 -10.88
C LEU A 81 -7.91 3.56 -10.38
N ARG A 82 -8.66 4.65 -10.53
CA ARG A 82 -10.08 4.73 -10.14
C ARG A 82 -10.91 3.67 -10.90
N GLU A 83 -10.77 3.63 -12.22
CA GLU A 83 -11.47 2.66 -13.07
C GLU A 83 -11.15 1.20 -12.66
N TYR A 84 -9.88 0.93 -12.39
CA TYR A 84 -9.46 -0.39 -11.89
C TYR A 84 -10.16 -0.75 -10.58
N LEU A 85 -10.14 0.12 -9.57
CA LEU A 85 -10.75 -0.14 -8.26
C LEU A 85 -12.28 -0.31 -8.36
N VAL A 86 -12.93 0.52 -9.18
CA VAL A 86 -14.37 0.37 -9.49
C VAL A 86 -14.66 -0.98 -10.13
N SER A 87 -13.87 -1.37 -11.13
CA SER A 87 -14.07 -2.66 -11.84
C SER A 87 -13.92 -3.88 -10.92
N ARG A 88 -13.16 -3.73 -9.83
CA ARG A 88 -12.96 -4.78 -8.83
C ARG A 88 -14.03 -4.78 -7.73
N GLY A 89 -14.86 -3.76 -7.65
CA GLY A 89 -15.85 -3.60 -6.59
C GLY A 89 -15.24 -3.43 -5.18
N ILE A 90 -14.00 -2.95 -5.11
CA ILE A 90 -13.29 -2.74 -3.85
C ILE A 90 -13.62 -1.33 -3.32
N PRO A 91 -14.06 -1.18 -2.07
CA PRO A 91 -14.22 0.13 -1.45
C PRO A 91 -12.90 0.89 -1.45
N PHE A 92 -12.89 2.13 -1.95
CA PHE A 92 -11.67 2.92 -2.03
C PHE A 92 -11.91 4.41 -1.79
N ASP A 93 -10.83 5.09 -1.40
CA ASP A 93 -10.75 6.55 -1.36
C ASP A 93 -9.46 7.04 -2.03
N ILE A 94 -9.55 8.20 -2.64
CA ILE A 94 -8.40 8.92 -3.19
C ILE A 94 -8.28 10.21 -2.38
N ILE A 95 -7.18 10.34 -1.65
CA ILE A 95 -6.83 11.53 -0.88
C ILE A 95 -6.05 12.44 -1.82
N ASP A 96 -6.56 13.64 -2.04
CA ASP A 96 -5.89 14.68 -2.82
C ASP A 96 -5.17 15.64 -1.87
N GLU A 97 -3.84 15.59 -1.84
CA GLU A 97 -3.00 16.45 -0.99
C GLU A 97 -1.74 16.85 -1.76
N ASP A 98 -1.62 18.12 -2.11
CA ASP A 98 -0.49 18.64 -2.87
C ASP A 98 0.81 18.66 -2.05
N THR A 99 1.29 17.48 -1.69
CA THR A 99 2.57 17.32 -1.00
C THR A 99 3.76 17.57 -1.94
N TYR A 100 3.57 17.42 -3.24
CA TYR A 100 4.61 17.63 -4.23
C TYR A 100 5.08 19.08 -4.27
N SER A 101 4.17 20.04 -4.34
CA SER A 101 4.48 21.47 -4.32
C SER A 101 5.11 21.89 -2.99
N ILE A 102 4.66 21.32 -1.87
CA ILE A 102 5.26 21.59 -0.56
C ILE A 102 6.72 21.13 -0.54
N VAL A 103 7.01 19.92 -0.98
CA VAL A 103 8.36 19.36 -1.02
C VAL A 103 9.27 20.18 -1.94
N LYS A 104 8.79 20.55 -3.12
CA LYS A 104 9.54 21.39 -4.07
C LYS A 104 9.89 22.76 -3.50
N ARG A 105 9.02 23.36 -2.72
CA ARG A 105 9.23 24.67 -2.11
C ARG A 105 10.24 24.65 -0.96
N VAL A 106 10.27 23.55 -0.20
CA VAL A 106 11.06 23.44 1.04
C VAL A 106 12.47 22.90 0.79
N ILE A 107 12.63 22.04 -0.22
CA ILE A 107 13.92 21.39 -0.49
C ILE A 107 14.65 22.12 -1.62
N PRO A 108 15.89 22.60 -1.40
CA PRO A 108 16.70 23.22 -2.42
C PRO A 108 16.96 22.29 -3.61
N GLU A 109 17.11 22.87 -4.82
CA GLU A 109 17.50 22.11 -6.00
C GLU A 109 18.80 21.32 -5.78
N GLY A 110 18.78 20.06 -6.23
CA GLY A 110 19.93 19.14 -6.10
C GLY A 110 19.96 18.30 -4.81
N LYS A 111 19.04 18.50 -3.87
CA LYS A 111 18.91 17.62 -2.69
C LYS A 111 17.79 16.60 -2.84
N THR A 112 17.96 15.44 -2.19
CA THR A 112 16.99 14.36 -2.24
C THR A 112 15.68 14.74 -1.52
N MET A 113 14.57 14.71 -2.26
CA MET A 113 13.23 15.03 -1.76
C MET A 113 12.58 13.87 -0.97
N CYS A 114 13.14 12.65 -1.06
CA CYS A 114 12.51 11.41 -0.61
C CYS A 114 12.18 11.40 0.89
N GLY A 115 13.03 11.95 1.74
CA GLY A 115 12.82 11.90 3.19
C GLY A 115 11.63 12.73 3.67
N LEU A 116 11.48 13.96 3.17
CA LEU A 116 10.34 14.83 3.53
C LEU A 116 9.04 14.31 2.92
N CYS A 117 9.07 13.92 1.64
CA CYS A 117 7.93 13.35 0.95
C CYS A 117 7.40 12.10 1.66
N SER A 118 8.30 11.21 2.08
CA SER A 118 7.95 9.99 2.82
C SER A 118 7.30 10.29 4.18
N ARG A 119 7.80 11.30 4.91
CA ARG A 119 7.22 11.71 6.21
C ARG A 119 5.83 12.32 6.05
N LEU A 120 5.65 13.22 5.08
CA LEU A 120 4.35 13.84 4.80
C LEU A 120 3.32 12.80 4.40
N ARG A 121 3.66 11.91 3.45
CA ARG A 121 2.81 10.81 3.02
C ARG A 121 2.36 9.94 4.20
N ARG A 122 3.29 9.55 5.06
CA ARG A 122 3.00 8.72 6.23
C ARG A 122 2.06 9.43 7.20
N GLY A 123 2.29 10.72 7.48
CA GLY A 123 1.43 11.51 8.35
C GLY A 123 -0.01 11.61 7.85
N ILE A 124 -0.19 11.84 6.54
CA ILE A 124 -1.52 11.91 5.89
C ILE A 124 -2.24 10.57 5.98
N LEU A 125 -1.56 9.48 5.60
CA LEU A 125 -2.16 8.14 5.64
C LEU A 125 -2.53 7.70 7.06
N TYR A 126 -1.72 8.01 8.06
CA TYR A 126 -2.04 7.69 9.45
C TYR A 126 -3.22 8.50 9.98
N ARG A 127 -3.27 9.80 9.67
CA ARG A 127 -4.41 10.65 10.02
C ARG A 127 -5.70 10.10 9.39
N TYR A 128 -5.67 9.84 8.09
CA TYR A 128 -6.80 9.22 7.39
C TYR A 128 -7.26 7.93 8.06
N ALA A 129 -6.33 7.03 8.40
CA ALA A 129 -6.65 5.77 9.06
C ALA A 129 -7.36 5.99 10.41
N CYS A 130 -6.87 6.92 11.22
CA CYS A 130 -7.48 7.27 12.51
C CYS A 130 -8.89 7.87 12.32
N ASP A 131 -9.03 8.84 11.42
CA ASP A 131 -10.30 9.55 11.19
C ASP A 131 -11.41 8.63 10.67
N HIS A 132 -11.02 7.58 9.92
CA HIS A 132 -11.95 6.59 9.35
C HIS A 132 -12.04 5.29 10.16
N GLY A 133 -11.41 5.25 11.34
CA GLY A 133 -11.46 4.10 12.24
C GLY A 133 -10.80 2.84 11.66
N MET A 134 -9.81 2.98 10.79
CA MET A 134 -8.99 1.86 10.33
C MET A 134 -8.00 1.50 11.44
N ASN A 135 -7.92 0.22 11.79
CA ASN A 135 -7.03 -0.24 12.87
C ASN A 135 -5.84 -1.06 12.37
N ARG A 136 -5.77 -1.30 11.07
CA ARG A 136 -4.63 -1.92 10.40
C ARG A 136 -4.28 -1.15 9.13
N ILE A 137 -2.98 -1.01 8.85
CA ILE A 137 -2.47 -0.41 7.62
C ILE A 137 -1.58 -1.44 6.93
N ALA A 138 -1.90 -1.76 5.68
CA ALA A 138 -1.12 -2.66 4.84
C ALA A 138 -0.38 -1.86 3.75
N LEU A 139 0.94 -2.06 3.68
CA LEU A 139 1.83 -1.40 2.74
C LEU A 139 2.51 -2.44 1.84
N GLY A 140 2.58 -2.15 0.54
CA GLY A 140 3.20 -3.02 -0.46
C GLY A 140 4.73 -2.97 -0.46
N HIS A 141 5.34 -3.16 0.72
CA HIS A 141 6.78 -3.31 0.86
C HIS A 141 7.15 -4.80 0.96
N HIS A 142 8.33 -5.15 0.50
CA HIS A 142 8.84 -6.50 0.62
C HIS A 142 10.18 -6.53 1.36
N ARG A 143 10.68 -7.75 1.61
CA ARG A 143 11.89 -7.96 2.41
C ARG A 143 13.11 -7.20 1.89
N ASP A 144 13.26 -7.10 0.58
CA ASP A 144 14.42 -6.45 -0.04
C ASP A 144 14.41 -4.95 0.21
N ASP A 145 13.24 -4.29 0.20
CA ASP A 145 13.11 -2.87 0.60
C ASP A 145 13.61 -2.64 2.03
N MET A 146 13.31 -3.58 2.95
CA MET A 146 13.75 -3.49 4.34
C MET A 146 15.25 -3.67 4.47
N ILE A 147 15.83 -4.61 3.72
CA ILE A 147 17.28 -4.89 3.71
C ILE A 147 18.03 -3.70 3.11
N GLU A 148 17.57 -3.17 1.98
CA GLU A 148 18.15 -1.98 1.37
C GLU A 148 18.12 -0.78 2.31
N THR A 149 16.97 -0.55 2.97
CA THR A 149 16.84 0.52 3.97
C THR A 149 17.79 0.34 5.14
N LEU A 150 17.97 -0.90 5.63
CA LEU A 150 18.92 -1.20 6.68
C LEU A 150 20.35 -0.83 6.27
N PHE A 151 20.80 -1.29 5.11
CA PHE A 151 22.14 -0.98 4.62
C PHE A 151 22.35 0.51 4.35
N LEU A 152 21.38 1.19 3.76
CA LEU A 152 21.44 2.64 3.57
C LEU A 152 21.59 3.38 4.89
N ASN A 153 20.85 2.99 5.92
CA ASN A 153 20.98 3.58 7.25
C ASN A 153 22.32 3.25 7.92
N MET A 154 22.84 2.05 7.74
CA MET A 154 24.15 1.66 8.29
C MET A 154 25.32 2.42 7.66
N PHE A 155 25.25 2.71 6.36
CA PHE A 155 26.37 3.30 5.64
C PHE A 155 26.28 4.82 5.47
N TYR A 156 25.05 5.37 5.47
CA TYR A 156 24.80 6.78 5.18
C TYR A 156 23.93 7.50 6.23
N GLY A 157 23.35 6.78 7.18
CA GLY A 157 22.58 7.33 8.28
C GLY A 157 23.52 7.65 9.45
N GLY A 158 24.07 8.87 9.45
CA GLY A 158 24.87 9.39 10.54
C GLY A 158 24.02 10.00 11.64
#